data_18d06f10c6f19f0568e78ee4f17dfdf7
#
_entry.id   18d06f10c6f19f0568e78ee4f17dfdf7
#
_cell.length_a   1.000
_cell.length_b   1.000
_cell.length_c   1.000
_cell.angle_alpha   90.00
_cell.angle_beta   90.00
_cell.angle_gamma   90.00
#
_symmetry.space_group_name_H-M   'P 1'
#
loop_
_entity.id
_entity.type
_entity.pdbx_description
1 polymer ?
#
loop_
_entity_poly.entity_id
_entity_poly.type
_entity_poly.pdbx_seq_one_letter_code
_entity_poly.pdbx_strand_id
1 'polypeptide(L)'
;GLGIFDTTQQAVNARWLDIFNFKRYSDLNWLLNEVRNIPFCGEGISSTDLPLDCYEFARTPRDLFKKLDEWDTDSIVIPHGQSWGFHVPLGTSWDNRLNNEGHDSNKQILLEIMSGHGNSEEFRDITSANFLQNNSMSCPEPTDDFLPCCWQAGEMQKKRCDGLTKEECDARVELAKKYTLAGGPYTNMVFPEAKPEEWLNCDQCTDCFKPAFNYRPKQSAQYALALSNFQESLNSPQRYNFGFIASTDDHTARPGTGYKQYERRKMTFATGMKSKFWEYEYDAEDPSFPELPKITPGESQPDSERVSSFVYPGGILAVHSQGRGKEAIWRALKNKNVYGTSGPRILLWFDLINSPKGKIPMGSEIIMSQNPRFAIKAAGSFKQKEGCSNESMDSLSDERLDYLCAGECYNPSNERNVIERIEVIKITPQIYSGEAISPLIQDPWLTLPCQETGECAVEFVDQNFSRDSVYYVRVIQEATPAINGSLLSQRDE
;
A
#
# COMPACT_ATOMS: atom_id res chain seq x y z
N GLY A 1 -11.56 1.88 -9.04
CA GLY A 1 -11.28 2.73 -7.89
C GLY A 1 -12.57 3.35 -7.40
N LEU A 2 -12.91 3.11 -6.15
CA LEU A 2 -14.03 3.77 -5.49
C LEU A 2 -13.62 5.19 -5.17
N GLY A 3 -14.18 6.17 -5.88
CA GLY A 3 -14.06 7.57 -5.47
C GLY A 3 -14.82 7.79 -4.17
N ILE A 4 -14.18 8.39 -3.17
CA ILE A 4 -14.89 8.95 -2.02
C ILE A 4 -15.53 10.23 -2.52
N PHE A 5 -16.83 10.18 -2.76
CA PHE A 5 -17.57 11.33 -3.21
C PHE A 5 -17.93 12.23 -2.03
N ASP A 6 -17.87 13.53 -2.24
CA ASP A 6 -18.50 14.48 -1.33
C ASP A 6 -20.02 14.15 -1.27
N THR A 7 -20.64 14.41 -0.13
CA THR A 7 -22.05 14.18 0.16
C THR A 7 -22.95 15.17 -0.59
N THR A 8 -22.71 15.39 -1.89
CA THR A 8 -23.66 16.12 -2.70
C THR A 8 -24.96 15.30 -2.86
N GLN A 9 -26.08 15.95 -2.99
CA GLN A 9 -27.39 15.29 -3.15
C GLN A 9 -27.37 14.30 -4.33
N GLN A 10 -26.53 14.52 -5.33
CA GLN A 10 -26.36 13.64 -6.48
C GLN A 10 -25.59 12.36 -6.12
N ALA A 11 -24.53 12.44 -5.33
CA ALA A 11 -23.83 11.26 -4.84
C ALA A 11 -24.71 10.43 -3.89
N VAL A 12 -25.55 11.10 -3.10
CA VAL A 12 -26.54 10.46 -2.23
C VAL A 12 -27.67 9.81 -3.06
N ASN A 13 -28.09 10.42 -4.13
CA ASN A 13 -29.12 9.90 -5.04
C ASN A 13 -28.57 8.86 -6.02
N ALA A 14 -27.26 8.79 -6.22
CA ALA A 14 -26.66 7.71 -6.99
C ALA A 14 -27.01 6.38 -6.32
N ARG A 15 -27.63 5.47 -7.04
CA ARG A 15 -27.98 4.09 -6.61
C ARG A 15 -26.80 3.33 -6.00
N TRP A 16 -25.61 3.84 -6.10
CA TRP A 16 -24.41 3.37 -5.44
C TRP A 16 -24.55 3.21 -3.92
N LEU A 17 -25.24 4.14 -3.25
CA LEU A 17 -25.47 4.02 -1.79
C LEU A 17 -26.47 2.90 -1.46
N ASP A 18 -27.43 2.65 -2.33
CA ASP A 18 -28.30 1.47 -2.20
C ASP A 18 -27.57 0.17 -2.49
N ILE A 19 -26.65 0.19 -3.43
CA ILE A 19 -25.76 -0.93 -3.77
C ILE A 19 -24.80 -1.20 -2.62
N PHE A 20 -24.27 -0.17 -1.96
CA PHE A 20 -23.39 -0.29 -0.80
C PHE A 20 -24.12 -0.34 0.55
N ASN A 21 -25.43 -0.49 0.59
CA ASN A 21 -26.14 -0.77 1.82
C ASN A 21 -25.85 -2.22 2.27
N PHE A 22 -24.90 -2.34 3.17
CA PHE A 22 -24.33 -3.61 3.63
C PHE A 22 -25.33 -4.65 4.17
N LYS A 23 -26.52 -4.26 4.54
CA LYS A 23 -27.57 -5.23 4.92
C LYS A 23 -28.06 -6.10 3.76
N ARG A 24 -27.82 -5.68 2.52
CA ARG A 24 -28.21 -6.41 1.31
C ARG A 24 -27.08 -7.26 0.72
N TYR A 25 -25.87 -7.18 1.26
CA TYR A 25 -24.69 -7.89 0.77
C TYR A 25 -24.64 -9.38 1.07
N SER A 26 -25.66 -9.96 1.68
CA SER A 26 -25.72 -11.40 1.86
C SER A 26 -25.91 -12.19 0.54
N ASP A 27 -26.17 -11.50 -0.55
CA ASP A 27 -26.35 -12.11 -1.87
C ASP A 27 -25.56 -11.35 -2.96
N LEU A 28 -24.32 -11.79 -3.18
CA LEU A 28 -23.45 -11.26 -4.22
C LEU A 28 -24.05 -11.42 -5.62
N ASN A 29 -24.81 -12.51 -5.85
CA ASN A 29 -25.46 -12.74 -7.14
C ASN A 29 -26.54 -11.71 -7.40
N TRP A 30 -27.31 -11.32 -6.38
CA TRP A 30 -28.29 -10.24 -6.49
C TRP A 30 -27.63 -8.91 -6.86
N LEU A 31 -26.55 -8.54 -6.15
CA LEU A 31 -25.78 -7.31 -6.44
C LEU A 31 -25.26 -7.28 -7.87
N LEU A 32 -24.65 -8.37 -8.33
CA LEU A 32 -24.12 -8.49 -9.69
C LEU A 32 -25.23 -8.38 -10.74
N ASN A 33 -26.40 -8.92 -10.47
CA ASN A 33 -27.56 -8.81 -11.37
C ASN A 33 -28.11 -7.39 -11.41
N GLU A 34 -28.22 -6.70 -10.28
CA GLU A 34 -28.67 -5.30 -10.23
C GLU A 34 -27.69 -4.39 -10.96
N VAL A 35 -26.38 -4.52 -10.72
CA VAL A 35 -25.36 -3.70 -11.39
C VAL A 35 -25.36 -3.94 -12.91
N ARG A 36 -25.51 -5.18 -13.35
CA ARG A 36 -25.57 -5.52 -14.78
C ARG A 36 -26.78 -4.94 -15.51
N ASN A 37 -27.87 -4.70 -14.81
CA ASN A 37 -29.10 -4.19 -15.38
C ASN A 37 -29.17 -2.66 -15.41
N ILE A 38 -28.25 -1.95 -14.72
CA ILE A 38 -28.18 -0.50 -14.80
C ILE A 38 -27.38 -0.12 -16.07
N PRO A 39 -27.94 0.63 -17.00
CA PRO A 39 -27.21 1.05 -18.20
C PRO A 39 -26.13 2.10 -17.88
N PHE A 40 -25.14 2.21 -18.77
CA PHE A 40 -24.25 3.37 -18.76
C PHE A 40 -25.02 4.62 -19.18
N CYS A 41 -24.70 5.74 -18.54
CA CYS A 41 -25.22 7.02 -18.97
C CYS A 41 -24.72 7.36 -20.38
N GLY A 42 -25.55 8.08 -21.17
CA GLY A 42 -25.22 8.49 -22.53
C GLY A 42 -23.91 9.31 -22.56
N GLU A 43 -23.16 9.16 -23.63
CA GLU A 43 -21.95 9.98 -23.85
C GLU A 43 -22.33 11.47 -24.01
N GLY A 44 -21.49 12.35 -23.47
CA GLY A 44 -21.69 13.82 -23.58
C GLY A 44 -22.62 14.42 -22.55
N ILE A 45 -23.20 13.64 -21.65
CA ILE A 45 -23.95 14.18 -20.51
C ILE A 45 -22.91 14.59 -19.44
N SER A 46 -23.08 15.82 -18.91
CA SER A 46 -22.23 16.27 -17.80
C SER A 46 -22.43 15.40 -16.56
N SER A 47 -21.34 15.16 -15.81
CA SER A 47 -21.38 14.44 -14.52
C SER A 47 -22.35 15.09 -13.51
N THR A 48 -22.65 16.39 -13.66
CA THR A 48 -23.62 17.12 -12.83
C THR A 48 -25.08 16.93 -13.24
N ASP A 49 -25.34 16.47 -14.45
CA ASP A 49 -26.68 16.37 -15.06
C ASP A 49 -27.09 14.91 -15.32
N LEU A 50 -26.44 13.96 -14.68
CA LEU A 50 -26.70 12.53 -14.91
C LEU A 50 -28.10 12.10 -14.51
N PRO A 51 -28.79 11.30 -15.35
CA PRO A 51 -30.03 10.64 -14.98
C PRO A 51 -29.86 9.69 -13.79
N LEU A 52 -30.94 9.49 -13.03
CA LEU A 52 -30.93 8.62 -11.84
C LEU A 52 -30.91 7.12 -12.15
N ASP A 53 -31.20 6.73 -13.38
CA ASP A 53 -31.38 5.35 -13.84
C ASP A 53 -30.18 4.82 -14.65
N CYS A 54 -29.09 5.52 -14.67
CA CYS A 54 -27.83 5.09 -15.28
C CYS A 54 -26.65 5.35 -14.35
N TYR A 55 -25.49 4.77 -14.66
CA TYR A 55 -24.25 5.04 -13.95
C TYR A 55 -23.17 5.56 -14.87
N GLU A 56 -22.31 6.39 -14.33
CA GLU A 56 -21.19 6.97 -15.03
C GLU A 56 -19.95 6.08 -14.92
N PHE A 57 -19.16 6.05 -15.99
CA PHE A 57 -17.92 5.29 -16.05
C PHE A 57 -16.83 6.09 -16.76
N ALA A 58 -15.63 6.08 -16.19
CA ALA A 58 -14.43 6.62 -16.82
C ALA A 58 -13.55 5.46 -17.31
N ARG A 59 -13.30 5.39 -18.60
CA ARG A 59 -12.49 4.31 -19.22
C ARG A 59 -11.00 4.55 -19.06
N THR A 60 -10.61 5.81 -18.98
CA THR A 60 -9.20 6.23 -18.86
C THR A 60 -9.03 7.21 -17.70
N PRO A 61 -7.80 7.38 -17.18
CA PRO A 61 -7.53 8.43 -16.20
C PRO A 61 -7.92 9.82 -16.71
N ARG A 62 -7.65 10.13 -17.98
CA ARG A 62 -8.08 11.41 -18.61
C ARG A 62 -9.59 11.63 -18.52
N ASP A 63 -10.39 10.60 -18.83
CA ASP A 63 -11.84 10.69 -18.71
C ASP A 63 -12.26 10.93 -17.26
N LEU A 64 -11.61 10.27 -16.30
CA LEU A 64 -11.87 10.49 -14.89
C LEU A 64 -11.58 11.94 -14.49
N PHE A 65 -10.42 12.47 -14.87
CA PHE A 65 -10.04 13.84 -14.52
C PHE A 65 -11.01 14.85 -15.13
N LYS A 66 -11.38 14.66 -16.41
CA LYS A 66 -12.39 15.50 -17.08
C LYS A 66 -13.73 15.49 -16.35
N LYS A 67 -14.21 14.31 -15.94
CA LYS A 67 -15.46 14.17 -15.19
C LYS A 67 -15.38 14.81 -13.81
N LEU A 68 -14.24 14.72 -13.14
CA LEU A 68 -14.01 15.41 -11.87
C LEU A 68 -13.95 16.93 -12.03
N ASP A 69 -13.51 17.44 -13.18
CA ASP A 69 -13.51 18.88 -13.48
C ASP A 69 -14.92 19.43 -13.75
N GLU A 70 -15.86 18.58 -14.15
CA GLU A 70 -17.26 18.97 -14.34
C GLU A 70 -17.99 19.23 -13.00
N TRP A 71 -17.45 18.71 -11.87
CA TRP A 71 -17.94 19.01 -10.53
C TRP A 71 -17.38 20.37 -10.08
N ASP A 72 -18.21 21.19 -9.47
CA ASP A 72 -17.76 22.48 -8.87
C ASP A 72 -17.08 22.26 -7.51
N THR A 73 -16.23 21.27 -7.44
CA THR A 73 -15.47 20.92 -6.22
C THR A 73 -14.06 20.49 -6.56
N ASP A 74 -13.11 20.98 -5.76
CA ASP A 74 -11.72 20.55 -5.89
C ASP A 74 -11.56 19.08 -5.45
N SER A 75 -10.70 18.32 -6.12
CA SER A 75 -10.54 16.89 -5.90
C SER A 75 -9.07 16.50 -5.74
N ILE A 76 -8.83 15.41 -5.03
CA ILE A 76 -7.54 14.71 -4.95
C ILE A 76 -7.77 13.26 -5.37
N VAL A 77 -7.00 12.79 -6.34
CA VAL A 77 -7.03 11.41 -6.82
C VAL A 77 -5.79 10.68 -6.30
N ILE A 78 -6.00 9.66 -5.50
CA ILE A 78 -4.93 8.91 -4.84
C ILE A 78 -4.89 7.50 -5.42
N PRO A 79 -3.80 7.11 -6.10
CA PRO A 79 -3.57 5.72 -6.50
C PRO A 79 -3.50 4.81 -5.26
N HIS A 80 -4.12 3.63 -5.35
CA HIS A 80 -4.25 2.68 -4.26
C HIS A 80 -3.70 1.32 -4.64
N GLY A 81 -2.99 0.66 -3.72
CA GLY A 81 -2.45 -0.70 -3.90
C GLY A 81 -1.55 -0.87 -5.12
N GLN A 82 -0.87 0.20 -5.57
CA GLN A 82 -0.23 0.25 -6.88
C GLN A 82 0.92 -0.75 -7.06
N SER A 83 1.64 -1.13 -6.02
CA SER A 83 2.71 -2.12 -6.11
C SER A 83 2.21 -3.56 -5.92
N TRP A 84 0.97 -3.74 -5.55
CA TRP A 84 0.41 -5.05 -5.26
C TRP A 84 -0.19 -5.71 -6.51
N GLY A 85 0.37 -6.83 -6.89
CA GLY A 85 0.02 -7.52 -8.14
C GLY A 85 -1.38 -8.11 -8.18
N PHE A 86 -2.12 -8.14 -7.10
CA PHE A 86 -3.53 -8.53 -7.10
C PHE A 86 -4.39 -7.50 -7.83
N HIS A 87 -4.19 -6.22 -7.55
CA HIS A 87 -4.94 -5.13 -8.19
C HIS A 87 -4.30 -4.64 -9.49
N VAL A 88 -3.00 -4.85 -9.63
CA VAL A 88 -2.22 -4.24 -10.69
C VAL A 88 -1.79 -5.31 -11.69
N PRO A 89 -2.30 -5.30 -12.94
CA PRO A 89 -1.92 -6.25 -13.98
C PRO A 89 -0.41 -6.32 -14.19
N LEU A 90 0.04 -7.49 -14.60
CA LEU A 90 1.42 -7.70 -15.01
C LEU A 90 1.82 -6.73 -16.13
N GLY A 91 3.08 -6.26 -16.12
CA GLY A 91 3.59 -5.30 -17.09
C GLY A 91 3.15 -3.85 -16.86
N THR A 92 2.35 -3.58 -15.83
CA THR A 92 1.96 -2.21 -15.48
C THR A 92 3.17 -1.46 -14.90
N SER A 93 3.37 -0.23 -15.36
CA SER A 93 4.47 0.63 -14.94
C SER A 93 4.01 2.09 -14.90
N TRP A 94 4.62 2.88 -14.01
CA TRP A 94 4.48 4.33 -14.00
C TRP A 94 4.91 4.97 -15.31
N ASP A 95 5.84 4.37 -16.08
CA ASP A 95 6.22 4.85 -17.42
C ASP A 95 5.00 5.05 -18.33
N ASN A 96 3.99 4.19 -18.19
CA ASN A 96 2.77 4.24 -19.01
C ASN A 96 1.66 5.10 -18.40
N ARG A 97 1.80 5.52 -17.15
CA ARG A 97 0.77 6.28 -16.43
C ARG A 97 1.15 7.73 -16.20
N LEU A 98 2.44 8.01 -15.95
CA LEU A 98 2.93 9.36 -15.72
C LEU A 98 3.24 10.04 -17.06
N ASN A 99 2.19 10.40 -17.78
CA ASN A 99 2.22 11.11 -19.05
C ASN A 99 1.04 12.10 -19.10
N ASN A 100 0.94 12.90 -20.17
CA ASN A 100 -0.07 13.93 -20.32
C ASN A 100 -1.52 13.41 -20.37
N GLU A 101 -1.72 12.10 -20.53
CA GLU A 101 -3.06 11.48 -20.57
C GLU A 101 -3.39 10.74 -19.28
N GLY A 102 -2.40 10.24 -18.59
CA GLY A 102 -2.55 9.41 -17.40
C GLY A 102 -2.35 10.11 -16.08
N HIS A 103 -1.83 11.36 -16.10
CA HIS A 103 -1.50 12.13 -14.91
C HIS A 103 -2.04 13.55 -14.97
N ASP A 104 -2.66 13.97 -13.87
CA ASP A 104 -3.05 15.36 -13.61
C ASP A 104 -2.32 15.84 -12.36
N SER A 105 -1.37 16.75 -12.53
CA SER A 105 -0.53 17.29 -11.45
C SER A 105 -1.30 18.12 -10.41
N ASN A 106 -2.53 18.54 -10.69
CA ASN A 106 -3.38 19.27 -9.74
C ASN A 106 -4.22 18.31 -8.87
N LYS A 107 -4.48 17.09 -9.37
CA LYS A 107 -5.32 16.09 -8.71
C LYS A 107 -4.51 14.94 -8.10
N GLN A 108 -3.52 14.41 -8.84
CA GLN A 108 -2.67 13.32 -8.37
C GLN A 108 -1.42 13.85 -7.67
N ILE A 109 -1.60 14.43 -6.52
CA ILE A 109 -0.55 15.08 -5.71
C ILE A 109 -0.09 14.23 -4.52
N LEU A 110 -0.78 13.13 -4.24
CA LEU A 110 -0.48 12.21 -3.14
C LEU A 110 -0.33 10.78 -3.65
N LEU A 111 0.57 10.02 -3.04
CA LEU A 111 0.72 8.57 -3.24
C LEU A 111 0.58 7.83 -1.92
N GLU A 112 -0.12 6.72 -1.96
CA GLU A 112 -0.17 5.77 -0.85
C GLU A 112 1.10 4.92 -0.86
N ILE A 113 1.90 5.05 0.21
CA ILE A 113 3.16 4.31 0.34
C ILE A 113 3.03 3.08 1.25
N MET A 114 2.01 3.04 2.10
CA MET A 114 1.79 1.94 3.02
C MET A 114 0.30 1.78 3.31
N SER A 115 -0.19 0.57 3.23
CA SER A 115 -1.57 0.23 3.55
C SER A 115 -1.69 -1.23 4.00
N GLY A 116 -2.91 -1.70 4.11
CA GLY A 116 -3.21 -3.11 4.25
C GLY A 116 -2.69 -3.99 3.13
N HIS A 117 -2.32 -3.42 2.01
CA HIS A 117 -1.72 -4.12 0.87
C HIS A 117 -0.18 -4.11 0.90
N GLY A 118 0.44 -3.62 1.96
CA GLY A 118 1.89 -3.60 2.13
C GLY A 118 2.55 -2.30 1.69
N ASN A 119 3.88 -2.36 1.56
CA ASN A 119 4.72 -1.22 1.23
C ASN A 119 4.81 -0.99 -0.28
N SER A 120 4.42 0.19 -0.72
CA SER A 120 4.54 0.67 -2.11
C SER A 120 5.58 1.79 -2.26
N GLU A 121 6.37 2.09 -1.24
CA GLU A 121 7.37 3.16 -1.23
C GLU A 121 8.60 2.77 -2.04
N GLU A 122 9.29 1.70 -1.60
CA GLU A 122 10.62 1.33 -2.06
C GLU A 122 10.62 0.73 -3.47
N PHE A 123 11.59 1.14 -4.28
CA PHE A 123 11.94 0.45 -5.50
C PHE A 123 12.99 -0.62 -5.20
N ARG A 124 12.65 -1.86 -5.53
CA ARG A 124 13.59 -2.99 -5.54
C ARG A 124 13.54 -3.61 -6.93
N ASP A 125 14.67 -3.76 -7.57
CA ASP A 125 14.74 -4.37 -8.91
C ASP A 125 14.63 -5.90 -8.80
N ILE A 126 13.56 -6.35 -8.19
CA ILE A 126 13.19 -7.76 -8.04
C ILE A 126 11.86 -7.99 -8.73
N THR A 127 11.66 -9.16 -9.29
CA THR A 127 10.42 -9.52 -9.94
C THR A 127 10.10 -11.01 -9.77
N SER A 128 8.83 -11.31 -9.53
CA SER A 128 8.33 -12.70 -9.51
C SER A 128 8.18 -13.31 -10.89
N ALA A 129 8.25 -12.52 -11.95
CA ALA A 129 8.12 -12.96 -13.33
C ALA A 129 8.87 -12.03 -14.29
N ASN A 130 9.61 -12.60 -15.22
CA ASN A 130 10.16 -11.87 -16.37
C ASN A 130 9.15 -11.84 -17.50
N PHE A 131 8.93 -10.66 -18.10
CA PHE A 131 8.09 -10.48 -19.28
C PHE A 131 8.94 -10.55 -20.54
N LEU A 132 8.55 -11.41 -21.45
CA LEU A 132 9.18 -11.56 -22.76
C LEU A 132 8.41 -10.73 -23.81
N GLN A 133 9.06 -10.39 -24.92
CA GLN A 133 8.49 -9.54 -25.98
C GLN A 133 7.18 -10.06 -26.60
N ASN A 134 6.91 -11.36 -26.48
CA ASN A 134 5.69 -12.01 -26.97
C ASN A 134 4.57 -12.09 -25.91
N ASN A 135 4.64 -11.30 -24.85
CA ASN A 135 3.75 -11.36 -23.69
C ASN A 135 3.76 -12.69 -22.91
N SER A 136 4.72 -13.60 -23.18
CA SER A 136 4.92 -14.75 -22.33
C SER A 136 5.72 -14.39 -21.08
N MET A 137 5.63 -15.24 -20.07
CA MET A 137 6.36 -15.08 -18.81
C MET A 137 7.39 -16.18 -18.66
N SER A 138 8.55 -15.86 -18.10
CA SER A 138 9.52 -16.83 -17.61
C SER A 138 9.80 -16.62 -16.13
N CYS A 139 10.17 -17.72 -15.46
CA CYS A 139 10.55 -17.66 -14.05
C CYS A 139 11.95 -17.08 -13.91
N PRO A 140 12.14 -15.99 -13.13
CA PRO A 140 13.48 -15.49 -12.84
C PRO A 140 14.25 -16.48 -12.00
N GLU A 141 15.57 -16.43 -12.09
CA GLU A 141 16.45 -17.14 -11.16
C GLU A 141 16.44 -16.44 -9.79
N PRO A 142 16.60 -17.18 -8.67
CA PRO A 142 16.73 -16.58 -7.37
C PRO A 142 17.99 -15.73 -7.24
N THR A 143 17.92 -14.70 -6.42
CA THR A 143 19.08 -13.90 -6.00
C THR A 143 19.33 -14.14 -4.50
N ASP A 144 20.39 -13.54 -3.96
CA ASP A 144 20.69 -13.65 -2.52
C ASP A 144 19.57 -13.08 -1.64
N ASP A 145 18.85 -12.08 -2.17
CA ASP A 145 17.82 -11.32 -1.43
C ASP A 145 16.39 -11.70 -1.81
N PHE A 146 16.19 -12.51 -2.85
CA PHE A 146 14.85 -12.78 -3.37
C PHE A 146 14.72 -14.17 -3.99
N LEU A 147 13.74 -14.95 -3.51
CA LEU A 147 13.35 -16.25 -4.04
C LEU A 147 12.01 -16.16 -4.77
N PRO A 148 11.95 -16.26 -6.11
CA PRO A 148 10.68 -16.30 -6.81
C PRO A 148 9.86 -17.54 -6.47
N CYS A 149 8.55 -17.41 -6.24
CA CYS A 149 7.69 -18.55 -5.92
C CYS A 149 7.60 -19.56 -7.07
N CYS A 150 7.71 -19.13 -8.32
CA CYS A 150 7.79 -20.07 -9.43
C CYS A 150 9.07 -20.93 -9.39
N TRP A 151 10.18 -20.38 -8.94
CA TRP A 151 11.40 -21.15 -8.75
C TRP A 151 11.23 -22.17 -7.62
N GLN A 152 10.70 -21.74 -6.49
CA GLN A 152 10.43 -22.62 -5.35
C GLN A 152 9.48 -23.77 -5.74
N ALA A 153 8.47 -23.50 -6.54
CA ALA A 153 7.59 -24.54 -7.08
C ALA A 153 8.35 -25.59 -7.91
N GLY A 154 9.32 -25.14 -8.70
CA GLY A 154 10.22 -26.04 -9.43
C GLY A 154 11.04 -26.93 -8.49
N GLU A 155 11.61 -26.37 -7.43
CA GLU A 155 12.37 -27.13 -6.42
C GLU A 155 11.47 -28.12 -5.64
N MET A 156 10.24 -27.71 -5.32
CA MET A 156 9.25 -28.59 -4.70
C MET A 156 8.89 -29.77 -5.62
N GLN A 157 8.68 -29.52 -6.92
CA GLN A 157 8.42 -30.57 -7.91
C GLN A 157 9.62 -31.52 -8.06
N LYS A 158 10.83 -30.99 -8.06
CA LYS A 158 12.07 -31.78 -8.14
C LYS A 158 12.18 -32.80 -7.00
N LYS A 159 11.78 -32.41 -5.78
CA LYS A 159 11.73 -33.32 -4.62
C LYS A 159 10.66 -34.42 -4.75
N ARG A 160 9.69 -34.24 -5.66
CA ARG A 160 8.58 -35.18 -5.94
C ARG A 160 8.80 -36.02 -7.20
N CYS A 161 10.03 -36.12 -7.67
CA CYS A 161 10.38 -36.85 -8.91
C CYS A 161 10.77 -38.33 -8.71
N ASP A 162 10.51 -38.90 -7.54
CA ASP A 162 10.87 -40.29 -7.26
C ASP A 162 10.22 -41.24 -8.28
N GLY A 163 11.05 -42.08 -8.90
CA GLY A 163 10.61 -43.05 -9.92
C GLY A 163 10.45 -42.49 -11.35
N LEU A 164 10.75 -41.22 -11.58
CA LEU A 164 10.72 -40.59 -12.92
C LEU A 164 12.09 -40.63 -13.57
N THR A 165 12.13 -40.62 -14.91
CA THR A 165 13.35 -40.30 -15.62
C THR A 165 13.74 -38.84 -15.42
N LYS A 166 15.00 -38.52 -15.70
CA LYS A 166 15.49 -37.12 -15.62
C LYS A 166 14.68 -36.19 -16.51
N GLU A 167 14.44 -36.63 -17.75
CA GLU A 167 13.70 -35.87 -18.77
C GLU A 167 12.25 -35.60 -18.32
N GLU A 168 11.57 -36.59 -17.72
CA GLU A 168 10.23 -36.42 -17.20
C GLU A 168 10.20 -35.51 -15.99
N CYS A 169 11.20 -35.60 -15.10
CA CYS A 169 11.32 -34.71 -13.95
C CYS A 169 11.55 -33.27 -14.40
N ASP A 170 12.51 -33.02 -15.29
CA ASP A 170 12.82 -31.69 -15.80
C ASP A 170 11.58 -31.07 -16.48
N ALA A 171 10.82 -31.84 -17.27
CA ALA A 171 9.58 -31.36 -17.88
C ALA A 171 8.53 -30.97 -16.85
N ARG A 172 8.37 -31.74 -15.78
CA ARG A 172 7.42 -31.43 -14.68
C ARG A 172 7.85 -30.22 -13.86
N VAL A 173 9.15 -30.04 -13.66
CA VAL A 173 9.72 -28.86 -13.00
C VAL A 173 9.38 -27.58 -13.77
N GLU A 174 9.61 -27.59 -15.09
CA GLU A 174 9.28 -26.44 -15.92
C GLU A 174 7.77 -26.18 -16.01
N LEU A 175 6.97 -27.24 -15.97
CA LEU A 175 5.51 -27.11 -15.93
C LEU A 175 5.04 -26.52 -14.60
N ALA A 176 5.62 -26.91 -13.48
CA ALA A 176 5.33 -26.35 -12.16
C ALA A 176 5.66 -24.84 -12.12
N LYS A 177 6.83 -24.43 -12.61
CA LYS A 177 7.22 -23.02 -12.75
C LYS A 177 6.19 -22.24 -13.58
N LYS A 178 5.81 -22.78 -14.73
CA LYS A 178 4.84 -22.16 -15.64
C LYS A 178 3.47 -21.99 -15.00
N TYR A 179 2.96 -23.00 -14.30
CA TYR A 179 1.66 -22.94 -13.64
C TYR A 179 1.68 -21.96 -12.47
N THR A 180 2.76 -21.89 -11.72
CA THR A 180 2.94 -20.93 -10.63
C THR A 180 2.88 -19.49 -11.15
N LEU A 181 3.56 -19.20 -12.27
CA LEU A 181 3.47 -17.88 -12.91
C LEU A 181 2.04 -17.56 -13.38
N ALA A 182 1.36 -18.54 -13.97
CA ALA A 182 -0.02 -18.37 -14.43
C ALA A 182 -1.01 -18.24 -13.28
N GLY A 183 -0.71 -18.83 -12.13
CA GLY A 183 -1.57 -18.80 -10.95
C GLY A 183 -1.69 -17.42 -10.31
N GLY A 184 -0.70 -16.55 -10.47
CA GLY A 184 -0.70 -15.22 -9.85
C GLY A 184 -0.95 -15.29 -8.34
N PRO A 185 -2.05 -14.70 -7.82
CA PRO A 185 -2.40 -14.77 -6.40
C PRO A 185 -2.68 -16.18 -5.89
N TYR A 186 -2.95 -17.12 -6.80
CA TYR A 186 -3.27 -18.53 -6.50
C TYR A 186 -2.10 -19.47 -6.71
N THR A 187 -0.89 -18.97 -6.66
CA THR A 187 0.37 -19.70 -6.82
C THR A 187 0.43 -20.98 -5.99
N ASN A 188 -0.04 -20.94 -4.76
CA ASN A 188 -0.11 -22.09 -3.85
C ASN A 188 -1.00 -23.25 -4.38
N MET A 189 -1.94 -23.00 -5.27
CA MET A 189 -2.83 -24.00 -5.84
C MET A 189 -2.12 -24.98 -6.79
N VAL A 190 -0.89 -24.68 -7.19
CA VAL A 190 -0.06 -25.60 -7.99
C VAL A 190 0.28 -26.87 -7.22
N PHE A 191 0.42 -26.75 -5.90
CA PHE A 191 0.62 -27.88 -4.97
C PHE A 191 -0.37 -27.77 -3.81
N PRO A 192 -1.64 -28.16 -4.00
CA PRO A 192 -2.67 -27.99 -2.97
C PRO A 192 -2.37 -28.73 -1.67
N GLU A 193 -1.58 -29.83 -1.73
CA GLU A 193 -1.16 -30.62 -0.59
C GLU A 193 0.14 -30.15 0.07
N ALA A 194 0.79 -29.13 -0.49
CA ALA A 194 2.04 -28.63 0.07
C ALA A 194 1.79 -27.83 1.36
N LYS A 195 2.66 -28.07 2.32
CA LYS A 195 2.66 -27.27 3.56
C LYS A 195 3.21 -25.87 3.30
N PRO A 196 2.75 -24.86 4.05
CA PRO A 196 3.26 -23.49 3.92
C PRO A 196 4.79 -23.38 4.02
N GLU A 197 5.42 -24.18 4.88
CA GLU A 197 6.86 -24.20 5.08
C GLU A 197 7.64 -24.66 3.84
N GLU A 198 7.02 -25.41 2.95
CA GLU A 198 7.65 -25.85 1.69
C GLU A 198 7.82 -24.67 0.71
N TRP A 199 6.98 -23.64 0.83
CA TRP A 199 7.06 -22.43 0.00
C TRP A 199 8.17 -21.48 0.48
N LEU A 200 8.70 -21.67 1.67
CA LEU A 200 9.69 -20.80 2.29
C LEU A 200 9.20 -19.34 2.33
N ASN A 201 10.11 -18.40 2.17
CA ASN A 201 9.83 -16.97 2.07
C ASN A 201 9.74 -16.48 0.61
N CYS A 202 9.28 -17.34 -0.31
CA CYS A 202 9.23 -16.96 -1.72
C CYS A 202 8.34 -15.72 -1.94
N ASP A 203 8.69 -14.93 -2.96
CA ASP A 203 8.11 -13.63 -3.31
C ASP A 203 8.21 -12.57 -2.19
N GLN A 204 9.02 -12.84 -1.16
CA GLN A 204 9.37 -11.88 -0.12
C GLN A 204 10.87 -11.54 -0.19
N CYS A 205 11.22 -10.30 0.04
CA CYS A 205 12.62 -9.93 0.21
C CYS A 205 13.03 -10.09 1.69
N THR A 206 14.31 -10.37 1.93
CA THR A 206 14.84 -10.63 3.27
C THR A 206 15.05 -9.37 4.10
N ASP A 207 15.21 -8.22 3.43
CA ASP A 207 15.59 -6.94 4.02
C ASP A 207 14.53 -5.84 3.81
N CYS A 208 13.36 -6.18 3.31
CA CYS A 208 12.30 -5.23 3.00
C CYS A 208 10.90 -5.80 3.30
N PHE A 209 9.91 -4.91 3.35
CA PHE A 209 8.52 -5.25 3.59
C PHE A 209 7.69 -5.00 2.33
N LYS A 210 7.56 -6.01 1.48
CA LYS A 210 6.89 -5.94 0.17
C LYS A 210 5.54 -6.64 0.16
N PRO A 211 4.64 -6.24 -0.76
CA PRO A 211 3.38 -6.95 -0.98
C PRO A 211 3.58 -8.43 -1.28
N ALA A 212 2.73 -9.28 -0.69
CA ALA A 212 2.82 -10.72 -0.80
C ALA A 212 2.54 -11.25 -2.23
N PHE A 213 1.83 -10.52 -3.08
CA PHE A 213 1.44 -10.97 -4.41
C PHE A 213 2.17 -10.21 -5.50
N ASN A 214 3.11 -10.89 -6.15
CA ASN A 214 3.73 -10.42 -7.38
C ASN A 214 4.03 -8.93 -7.38
N TYR A 215 4.93 -8.51 -6.51
CA TYR A 215 5.36 -7.11 -6.41
C TYR A 215 5.65 -6.48 -7.77
N ARG A 216 5.17 -5.25 -7.95
CA ARG A 216 5.34 -4.45 -9.18
C ARG A 216 6.37 -3.34 -8.94
N PRO A 217 7.67 -3.59 -9.16
CA PRO A 217 8.74 -2.62 -8.86
C PRO A 217 8.52 -1.27 -9.52
N LYS A 218 8.13 -1.26 -10.79
CA LYS A 218 7.86 -0.03 -11.57
C LYS A 218 6.57 0.70 -11.18
N GLN A 219 5.90 0.26 -10.12
CA GLN A 219 4.74 0.91 -9.51
C GLN A 219 5.05 1.49 -8.14
N SER A 220 6.30 1.39 -7.66
CA SER A 220 6.70 2.00 -6.39
C SER A 220 6.75 3.53 -6.48
N ALA A 221 6.61 4.18 -5.31
CA ALA A 221 6.66 5.64 -5.22
C ALA A 221 8.05 6.18 -5.60
N GLN A 222 9.12 5.50 -5.21
CA GLN A 222 10.48 5.87 -5.60
C GLN A 222 10.67 5.85 -7.13
N TYR A 223 10.14 4.82 -7.79
CA TYR A 223 10.18 4.74 -9.25
C TYR A 223 9.44 5.92 -9.89
N ALA A 224 8.25 6.24 -9.40
CA ALA A 224 7.46 7.39 -9.87
C ALA A 224 8.23 8.72 -9.74
N LEU A 225 8.89 8.94 -8.60
CA LEU A 225 9.66 10.15 -8.35
C LEU A 225 10.95 10.26 -9.18
N ALA A 226 11.50 9.13 -9.60
CA ALA A 226 12.68 9.10 -10.47
C ALA A 226 12.35 9.32 -11.96
N LEU A 227 11.09 9.14 -12.36
CA LEU A 227 10.65 9.40 -13.73
C LEU A 227 10.56 10.90 -14.04
N SER A 228 10.60 11.20 -15.33
CA SER A 228 10.31 12.53 -15.89
C SER A 228 9.51 12.38 -17.17
N ASN A 229 8.61 13.32 -17.43
CA ASN A 229 7.85 13.36 -18.67
C ASN A 229 8.55 14.27 -19.69
N PHE A 230 8.96 13.69 -20.82
CA PHE A 230 9.65 14.36 -21.92
C PHE A 230 8.73 14.66 -23.12
N GLN A 231 7.42 14.47 -23.00
CA GLN A 231 6.48 14.60 -24.12
C GLN A 231 6.37 16.04 -24.63
N GLU A 232 6.43 17.01 -23.73
CA GLU A 232 6.30 18.44 -24.11
C GLU A 232 7.67 19.08 -24.37
N SER A 233 8.70 18.70 -23.64
CA SER A 233 10.04 19.27 -23.77
C SER A 233 11.11 18.26 -23.40
N LEU A 234 12.07 18.07 -24.32
CA LEU A 234 13.25 17.24 -24.07
C LEU A 234 14.27 17.94 -23.12
N ASN A 235 14.29 19.28 -23.14
CA ASN A 235 15.27 20.08 -22.38
C ASN A 235 14.75 20.54 -21.01
N SER A 236 13.43 20.50 -20.82
CA SER A 236 12.79 20.88 -19.56
C SER A 236 11.63 19.92 -19.30
N PRO A 237 11.92 18.66 -18.98
CA PRO A 237 10.90 17.67 -18.74
C PRO A 237 10.09 17.99 -17.48
N GLN A 238 8.84 17.59 -17.48
CA GLN A 238 7.98 17.70 -16.31
C GLN A 238 8.46 16.72 -15.23
N ARG A 239 8.59 17.19 -14.00
CA ARG A 239 8.91 16.40 -12.81
C ARG A 239 7.64 15.99 -12.10
N TYR A 240 7.71 14.86 -11.39
CA TYR A 240 6.63 14.38 -10.53
C TYR A 240 6.97 14.67 -9.08
N ASN A 241 5.98 15.16 -8.35
CA ASN A 241 6.12 15.55 -6.96
C ASN A 241 4.88 15.13 -6.17
N PHE A 242 5.04 14.16 -5.29
CA PHE A 242 3.97 13.58 -4.50
C PHE A 242 4.23 13.75 -3.00
N GLY A 243 3.18 14.04 -2.24
CA GLY A 243 3.15 13.82 -0.80
C GLY A 243 2.88 12.34 -0.50
N PHE A 244 3.51 11.80 0.52
CA PHE A 244 3.33 10.40 0.92
C PHE A 244 2.26 10.26 1.98
N ILE A 245 1.33 9.33 1.75
CA ILE A 245 0.28 8.99 2.70
C ILE A 245 0.30 7.50 3.02
N ALA A 246 -0.31 7.14 4.13
CA ALA A 246 -0.51 5.76 4.53
C ALA A 246 -1.86 5.58 5.20
N SER A 247 -2.39 4.36 5.20
CA SER A 247 -3.68 4.03 5.79
C SER A 247 -3.73 2.56 6.20
N THR A 248 -4.70 2.18 7.02
CA THR A 248 -4.92 0.78 7.40
C THR A 248 -5.58 -0.03 6.31
N ASP A 249 -6.26 0.65 5.38
CA ASP A 249 -7.17 0.03 4.43
C ASP A 249 -8.31 -0.76 5.14
N ASP A 250 -8.70 -0.28 6.29
CA ASP A 250 -9.77 -0.87 7.11
C ASP A 250 -11.14 -0.37 6.61
N HIS A 251 -12.00 -1.30 6.22
CA HIS A 251 -13.34 -1.02 5.69
C HIS A 251 -14.44 -1.06 6.76
N THR A 252 -14.08 -1.12 8.04
CA THR A 252 -15.04 -1.20 9.14
C THR A 252 -15.36 0.14 9.80
N ALA A 253 -14.99 1.25 9.16
CA ALA A 253 -15.18 2.61 9.68
C ALA A 253 -14.49 2.85 11.05
N ARG A 254 -13.31 2.28 11.25
CA ARG A 254 -12.45 2.50 12.42
C ARG A 254 -11.21 3.30 12.04
N PRO A 255 -11.35 4.60 11.74
CA PRO A 255 -10.24 5.41 11.26
C PRO A 255 -9.18 5.64 12.32
N GLY A 256 -7.94 5.82 11.89
CA GLY A 256 -6.85 6.29 12.75
C GLY A 256 -6.28 5.27 13.71
N THR A 257 -6.56 3.98 13.54
CA THR A 257 -5.98 2.92 14.36
C THR A 257 -4.49 2.70 14.07
N GLY A 258 -4.05 2.91 12.83
CA GLY A 258 -2.66 2.69 12.40
C GLY A 258 -2.31 1.24 12.19
N TYR A 259 -3.24 0.34 12.40
CA TYR A 259 -3.06 -1.10 12.25
C TYR A 259 -4.39 -1.77 11.93
N LYS A 260 -4.30 -2.99 11.45
CA LYS A 260 -5.47 -3.83 11.23
C LYS A 260 -6.06 -4.28 12.54
N GLN A 261 -7.26 -4.79 12.44
CA GLN A 261 -8.02 -5.25 13.58
C GLN A 261 -7.33 -6.39 14.32
N TYR A 262 -7.68 -6.56 15.57
CA TYR A 262 -7.31 -7.72 16.35
C TYR A 262 -7.89 -9.00 15.73
N GLU A 263 -7.45 -10.15 16.18
CA GLU A 263 -7.81 -11.46 15.64
C GLU A 263 -7.68 -11.51 14.10
N ARG A 264 -6.51 -11.19 13.61
CA ARG A 264 -6.19 -11.09 12.17
C ARG A 264 -6.73 -12.23 11.33
N ARG A 265 -6.84 -13.42 11.90
CA ARG A 265 -7.36 -14.62 11.23
C ARG A 265 -8.87 -14.63 11.09
N LYS A 266 -9.59 -13.99 12.01
CA LYS A 266 -11.06 -13.93 12.01
C LYS A 266 -11.59 -12.68 11.34
N MET A 267 -10.81 -11.62 11.27
CA MET A 267 -11.22 -10.32 10.75
C MET A 267 -10.35 -9.91 9.58
N THR A 268 -10.98 -9.68 8.46
CA THR A 268 -10.34 -9.07 7.29
C THR A 268 -10.27 -7.56 7.48
N PHE A 269 -9.49 -6.86 6.67
CA PHE A 269 -9.45 -5.42 6.69
C PHE A 269 -10.82 -4.79 6.34
N ALA A 270 -11.69 -5.51 5.65
CA ALA A 270 -13.01 -5.00 5.27
C ALA A 270 -14.04 -5.12 6.40
N THR A 271 -14.42 -6.33 6.79
CA THR A 271 -15.58 -6.54 7.66
C THR A 271 -15.47 -7.76 8.57
N GLY A 272 -14.35 -8.42 8.60
CA GLY A 272 -14.25 -9.73 9.23
C GLY A 272 -14.80 -10.85 8.33
N MET A 273 -14.68 -12.07 8.76
CA MET A 273 -15.22 -13.23 8.06
C MET A 273 -16.73 -13.27 8.20
N LYS A 274 -17.44 -13.36 7.08
CA LYS A 274 -18.90 -13.27 7.06
C LYS A 274 -19.59 -14.61 7.02
N SER A 275 -18.88 -15.69 6.77
CA SER A 275 -19.47 -17.03 6.70
C SER A 275 -18.87 -17.93 7.76
N LYS A 276 -19.69 -18.82 8.32
CA LYS A 276 -19.23 -19.88 9.22
C LYS A 276 -18.21 -20.83 8.57
N PHE A 277 -18.22 -20.91 7.25
CA PHE A 277 -17.24 -21.67 6.49
C PHE A 277 -15.83 -21.08 6.66
N TRP A 278 -15.66 -19.77 6.47
CA TRP A 278 -14.38 -19.09 6.65
C TRP A 278 -13.93 -19.07 8.11
N GLU A 279 -14.88 -18.91 9.03
CA GLU A 279 -14.63 -19.00 10.46
C GLU A 279 -14.09 -20.39 10.83
N TYR A 280 -14.66 -21.45 10.27
CA TYR A 280 -14.21 -22.82 10.47
C TYR A 280 -12.82 -23.09 9.87
N GLU A 281 -12.57 -22.66 8.64
CA GLU A 281 -11.27 -22.85 7.95
C GLU A 281 -10.12 -22.11 8.62
N TYR A 282 -10.42 -21.00 9.31
CA TYR A 282 -9.41 -20.22 10.02
C TYR A 282 -9.33 -20.47 11.53
N ASP A 283 -10.33 -21.09 12.12
CA ASP A 283 -10.32 -21.60 13.51
C ASP A 283 -9.73 -23.01 13.63
N ALA A 284 -9.22 -23.59 12.53
CA ALA A 284 -8.53 -24.86 12.59
C ALA A 284 -7.41 -24.84 13.62
N GLU A 285 -7.22 -25.95 14.32
CA GLU A 285 -6.42 -26.12 15.56
C GLU A 285 -4.93 -25.73 15.45
N ASP A 286 -4.42 -25.34 14.28
CA ASP A 286 -3.08 -24.82 14.10
C ASP A 286 -3.09 -23.32 13.80
N PRO A 287 -2.79 -22.48 14.81
CA PRO A 287 -2.78 -21.04 14.63
C PRO A 287 -1.55 -20.48 13.89
N SER A 288 -0.54 -21.27 13.61
CA SER A 288 0.74 -20.79 13.06
C SER A 288 0.64 -20.36 11.58
N PHE A 289 -0.27 -20.97 10.80
CA PHE A 289 -0.56 -20.54 9.44
C PHE A 289 -2.01 -20.77 9.08
N PRO A 290 -2.71 -19.83 8.46
CA PRO A 290 -3.96 -20.16 7.81
C PRO A 290 -3.62 -21.19 6.72
N GLU A 291 -4.09 -22.43 6.84
CA GLU A 291 -4.22 -23.25 5.65
C GLU A 291 -4.96 -22.40 4.64
N LEU A 292 -4.33 -22.17 3.48
CA LEU A 292 -5.00 -21.42 2.43
C LEU A 292 -6.30 -22.13 2.11
N PRO A 293 -7.42 -21.42 2.02
CA PRO A 293 -8.72 -22.03 1.88
C PRO A 293 -8.74 -22.96 0.68
N LYS A 294 -9.17 -24.19 0.88
CA LYS A 294 -9.40 -25.14 -0.21
C LYS A 294 -10.49 -24.55 -1.10
N ILE A 295 -10.13 -24.14 -2.31
CA ILE A 295 -11.11 -23.66 -3.28
C ILE A 295 -11.90 -24.87 -3.77
N THR A 296 -13.17 -24.93 -3.42
CA THR A 296 -14.11 -25.86 -4.05
C THR A 296 -14.59 -25.24 -5.36
N PRO A 297 -14.50 -25.96 -6.49
CA PRO A 297 -15.02 -25.45 -7.76
C PRO A 297 -16.49 -25.06 -7.64
N GLY A 298 -16.82 -23.81 -7.90
CA GLY A 298 -18.19 -23.29 -7.84
C GLY A 298 -18.52 -22.42 -6.64
N GLU A 299 -17.66 -22.34 -5.62
CA GLU A 299 -17.78 -21.36 -4.56
C GLU A 299 -17.11 -20.04 -4.95
N SER A 300 -17.62 -18.94 -4.41
CA SER A 300 -17.03 -17.62 -4.60
C SER A 300 -15.54 -17.70 -4.26
N GLN A 301 -14.69 -17.17 -5.14
CA GLN A 301 -13.26 -17.19 -4.98
C GLN A 301 -12.87 -16.74 -3.58
N PRO A 302 -11.97 -17.48 -2.90
CA PRO A 302 -11.46 -17.04 -1.63
C PRO A 302 -10.91 -15.64 -1.80
N ASP A 303 -11.13 -14.83 -0.83
CA ASP A 303 -10.68 -13.45 -0.80
C ASP A 303 -9.17 -13.43 -0.52
N SER A 304 -8.39 -13.80 -1.52
CA SER A 304 -6.92 -13.86 -1.44
C SER A 304 -6.33 -12.53 -1.02
N GLU A 305 -7.00 -11.44 -1.40
CA GLU A 305 -6.65 -10.09 -0.98
C GLU A 305 -6.72 -9.96 0.52
N ARG A 306 -7.81 -10.39 1.11
CA ARG A 306 -8.03 -10.29 2.55
C ARG A 306 -7.09 -11.18 3.33
N VAL A 307 -6.81 -12.36 2.83
CA VAL A 307 -5.84 -13.27 3.43
C VAL A 307 -4.46 -12.62 3.46
N SER A 308 -3.96 -12.13 2.33
CA SER A 308 -2.64 -11.50 2.29
C SER A 308 -2.57 -10.23 3.13
N SER A 309 -3.67 -9.52 3.26
CA SER A 309 -3.71 -8.30 4.06
C SER A 309 -3.46 -8.54 5.54
N PHE A 310 -3.57 -9.75 6.05
CA PHE A 310 -3.26 -10.07 7.44
C PHE A 310 -1.78 -9.98 7.80
N VAL A 311 -0.90 -10.17 6.84
CA VAL A 311 0.56 -10.13 7.09
C VAL A 311 1.11 -8.70 7.18
N TYR A 312 0.32 -7.69 6.84
CA TYR A 312 0.74 -6.29 6.83
C TYR A 312 0.07 -5.48 7.93
N PRO A 313 0.83 -4.62 8.62
CA PRO A 313 0.31 -3.87 9.77
C PRO A 313 -0.68 -2.75 9.38
N GLY A 314 -0.68 -2.29 8.15
CA GLY A 314 -1.39 -1.07 7.79
C GLY A 314 -0.59 0.18 8.12
N GLY A 315 -1.19 1.35 8.02
CA GLY A 315 -0.52 2.62 8.22
C GLY A 315 -1.42 3.72 8.78
N ILE A 316 -0.82 4.85 9.06
CA ILE A 316 -1.52 6.09 9.45
C ILE A 316 -0.99 7.24 8.60
N LEU A 317 -1.91 8.11 8.17
CA LEU A 317 -1.61 9.42 7.64
C LEU A 317 -1.45 10.44 8.76
N ALA A 318 -0.37 11.17 8.74
CA ALA A 318 -0.17 12.37 9.55
C ALA A 318 -0.22 13.63 8.67
N VAL A 319 -0.85 14.68 9.19
CA VAL A 319 -1.07 15.94 8.48
C VAL A 319 -0.58 17.11 9.31
N HIS A 320 0.34 17.91 8.79
CA HIS A 320 0.75 19.17 9.38
C HIS A 320 -0.25 20.27 9.02
N SER A 321 -1.20 20.49 9.90
CA SER A 321 -2.29 21.47 9.71
C SER A 321 -2.33 22.50 10.80
N GLN A 322 -2.75 23.73 10.45
CA GLN A 322 -2.93 24.83 11.42
C GLN A 322 -4.20 24.69 12.26
N GLY A 323 -4.94 23.60 12.10
CA GLY A 323 -6.16 23.32 12.83
C GLY A 323 -6.79 21.99 12.44
N ARG A 324 -7.86 21.61 13.12
CA ARG A 324 -8.57 20.34 12.89
C ARG A 324 -9.82 20.49 12.00
N GLY A 325 -10.08 21.70 11.52
CA GLY A 325 -11.20 21.94 10.62
C GLY A 325 -10.95 21.40 9.20
N LYS A 326 -12.03 21.05 8.50
CA LYS A 326 -12.02 20.50 7.13
C LYS A 326 -11.09 21.31 6.21
N GLU A 327 -11.24 22.63 6.18
CA GLU A 327 -10.49 23.53 5.30
C GLU A 327 -8.98 23.55 5.60
N ALA A 328 -8.60 23.47 6.88
CA ALA A 328 -7.21 23.45 7.28
C ALA A 328 -6.52 22.14 6.89
N ILE A 329 -7.22 21.02 7.10
CA ILE A 329 -6.75 19.69 6.71
C ILE A 329 -6.66 19.59 5.18
N TRP A 330 -7.68 20.05 4.45
CA TRP A 330 -7.70 20.03 3.00
C TRP A 330 -6.52 20.81 2.41
N ARG A 331 -6.25 22.03 2.90
CA ARG A 331 -5.09 22.80 2.49
C ARG A 331 -3.77 22.09 2.75
N ALA A 332 -3.64 21.43 3.88
CA ALA A 332 -2.42 20.70 4.20
C ALA A 332 -2.21 19.50 3.26
N LEU A 333 -3.28 18.79 2.90
CA LEU A 333 -3.25 17.73 1.88
C LEU A 333 -2.84 18.29 0.51
N LYS A 334 -3.46 19.39 0.08
CA LYS A 334 -3.14 20.05 -1.20
C LYS A 334 -1.71 20.57 -1.26
N ASN A 335 -1.18 21.02 -0.13
CA ASN A 335 0.21 21.46 -0.01
C ASN A 335 1.21 20.33 0.26
N LYS A 336 0.75 19.06 0.30
CA LYS A 336 1.58 17.88 0.58
C LYS A 336 2.32 17.96 1.93
N ASN A 337 1.77 18.70 2.90
CA ASN A 337 2.29 18.78 4.26
C ASN A 337 1.85 17.55 5.06
N VAL A 338 2.27 16.38 4.59
CA VAL A 338 1.83 15.07 5.05
C VAL A 338 2.97 14.08 5.10
N TYR A 339 2.81 13.04 5.90
CA TYR A 339 3.66 11.85 5.87
C TYR A 339 2.86 10.63 6.28
N GLY A 340 3.31 9.45 5.86
CA GLY A 340 2.75 8.17 6.25
C GLY A 340 3.59 7.48 7.32
N THR A 341 2.98 6.64 8.14
CA THR A 341 3.67 5.70 9.01
C THR A 341 3.18 4.27 8.74
N SER A 342 3.94 3.28 9.18
CA SER A 342 3.54 1.86 9.13
C SER A 342 2.71 1.43 10.35
N GLY A 343 2.02 2.37 11.02
CA GLY A 343 1.12 2.12 12.15
C GLY A 343 1.46 2.91 13.39
N PRO A 344 2.70 2.93 13.88
CA PRO A 344 3.08 3.72 15.05
C PRO A 344 2.87 5.21 14.83
N ARG A 345 2.42 5.92 15.86
CA ARG A 345 2.16 7.38 15.82
C ARG A 345 3.44 8.18 16.06
N ILE A 346 4.44 7.97 15.22
CA ILE A 346 5.70 8.75 15.20
C ILE A 346 5.37 10.18 14.76
N LEU A 347 5.96 11.17 15.44
CA LEU A 347 5.90 12.56 15.01
C LEU A 347 7.15 12.90 14.21
N LEU A 348 6.99 13.58 13.08
CA LEU A 348 8.06 13.91 12.16
C LEU A 348 7.92 15.34 11.63
N TRP A 349 9.02 16.09 11.68
CA TRP A 349 9.20 17.36 10.98
C TRP A 349 10.45 17.25 10.10
N PHE A 350 10.34 17.67 8.86
CA PHE A 350 11.43 17.68 7.89
C PHE A 350 11.40 18.99 7.14
N ASP A 351 12.40 19.81 7.34
CA ASP A 351 12.45 21.19 6.86
C ASP A 351 13.73 21.47 6.07
N LEU A 352 13.63 22.18 4.97
CA LEU A 352 14.76 22.85 4.32
C LEU A 352 15.00 24.19 5.04
N ILE A 353 16.21 24.40 5.60
CA ILE A 353 16.47 25.52 6.51
C ILE A 353 17.28 26.67 5.90
N ASN A 354 17.78 26.52 4.67
CA ASN A 354 18.56 27.54 3.99
C ASN A 354 17.98 27.93 2.62
N SER A 355 16.66 27.87 2.45
CA SER A 355 16.07 28.33 1.20
C SER A 355 16.11 29.84 1.06
N PRO A 356 16.02 30.38 -0.16
CA PRO A 356 15.92 31.86 -0.37
C PRO A 356 14.70 32.48 0.34
N LYS A 357 13.70 31.69 0.69
CA LYS A 357 12.49 32.11 1.43
C LYS A 357 12.58 31.84 2.94
N GLY A 358 13.77 31.44 3.43
CA GLY A 358 13.96 31.00 4.81
C GLY A 358 13.62 29.49 4.98
N LYS A 359 13.17 29.12 6.17
CA LYS A 359 12.79 27.75 6.48
C LYS A 359 11.49 27.39 5.78
N ILE A 360 11.46 26.25 5.08
CA ILE A 360 10.27 25.72 4.41
C ILE A 360 10.03 24.26 4.80
N PRO A 361 8.76 23.82 4.99
CA PRO A 361 8.42 22.49 5.46
C PRO A 361 8.43 21.43 4.34
N MET A 362 8.31 20.16 4.73
CA MET A 362 8.07 19.06 3.80
C MET A 362 6.87 19.34 2.87
N GLY A 363 6.84 18.71 1.70
CA GLY A 363 5.85 18.94 0.64
C GLY A 363 6.15 20.13 -0.26
N SER A 364 7.14 20.94 0.10
CA SER A 364 7.53 22.14 -0.67
C SER A 364 8.43 21.83 -1.85
N GLU A 365 8.34 22.66 -2.88
CA GLU A 365 9.23 22.65 -4.05
C GLU A 365 9.87 24.03 -4.21
N ILE A 366 11.17 24.05 -4.44
CA ILE A 366 11.91 25.29 -4.54
C ILE A 366 13.15 25.17 -5.42
N ILE A 367 13.47 26.23 -6.13
CA ILE A 367 14.72 26.35 -6.89
C ILE A 367 15.85 26.78 -5.96
N MET A 368 16.92 26.00 -5.93
CA MET A 368 18.13 26.26 -5.13
C MET A 368 19.34 26.47 -6.03
N SER A 369 20.15 27.44 -5.68
CA SER A 369 21.46 27.69 -6.30
C SER A 369 22.65 27.33 -5.40
N GLN A 370 22.39 26.89 -4.19
CA GLN A 370 23.37 26.44 -3.20
C GLN A 370 23.00 25.09 -2.63
N ASN A 371 23.96 24.44 -2.00
CA ASN A 371 23.75 23.15 -1.36
C ASN A 371 22.59 23.20 -0.34
N PRO A 372 21.56 22.40 -0.48
CA PRO A 372 20.43 22.40 0.43
C PRO A 372 20.84 21.87 1.80
N ARG A 373 20.38 22.54 2.86
CA ARG A 373 20.56 22.15 4.24
C ARG A 373 19.23 21.84 4.88
N PHE A 374 19.14 20.69 5.52
CA PHE A 374 17.92 20.18 6.09
C PHE A 374 18.02 19.98 7.59
N ALA A 375 16.90 20.18 8.27
CA ALA A 375 16.71 19.82 9.67
C ALA A 375 15.58 18.81 9.80
N ILE A 376 15.82 17.78 10.58
CA ILE A 376 14.85 16.74 10.90
C ILE A 376 14.61 16.74 12.41
N LYS A 377 13.37 16.67 12.81
CA LYS A 377 12.97 16.40 14.19
C LYS A 377 11.97 15.26 14.20
N ALA A 378 12.19 14.27 15.04
CA ALA A 378 11.29 13.13 15.21
C ALA A 378 11.04 12.86 16.70
N ALA A 379 9.85 12.31 17.01
CA ALA A 379 9.53 11.77 18.31
C ALA A 379 8.82 10.43 18.14
N GLY A 380 9.30 9.41 18.83
CA GLY A 380 8.77 8.05 18.81
C GLY A 380 7.31 8.00 19.27
N SER A 381 6.62 6.96 18.87
CA SER A 381 5.27 6.69 19.36
C SER A 381 5.28 6.44 20.87
N PHE A 382 4.17 6.68 21.55
CA PHE A 382 4.06 6.34 22.95
C PHE A 382 4.04 4.82 23.16
N LYS A 383 4.77 4.34 24.16
CA LYS A 383 4.67 2.96 24.63
C LYS A 383 3.25 2.70 25.13
N GLN A 384 2.68 1.57 24.76
CA GLN A 384 1.34 1.21 25.17
C GLN A 384 1.36 0.54 26.53
N LYS A 385 0.35 0.83 27.35
CA LYS A 385 0.04 0.09 28.58
C LYS A 385 -0.88 -1.08 28.23
N GLU A 386 -0.84 -2.11 29.05
CA GLU A 386 -1.78 -3.22 28.95
C GLU A 386 -3.23 -2.76 29.18
N GLY A 387 -4.15 -3.44 28.50
CA GLY A 387 -5.60 -3.18 28.63
C GLY A 387 -6.07 -1.86 28.02
N CYS A 388 -7.24 -1.45 28.40
CA CYS A 388 -7.89 -0.22 27.95
C CYS A 388 -7.70 0.93 28.95
N SER A 389 -7.78 2.16 28.47
CA SER A 389 -7.73 3.33 29.35
C SER A 389 -8.98 3.40 30.25
N ASN A 390 -8.84 4.02 31.43
CA ASN A 390 -9.96 4.23 32.35
C ASN A 390 -11.13 4.95 31.66
N GLU A 391 -10.83 5.96 30.83
CA GLU A 391 -11.84 6.68 30.04
C GLU A 391 -12.64 5.76 29.12
N SER A 392 -11.99 4.80 28.48
CA SER A 392 -12.66 3.81 27.65
C SER A 392 -13.52 2.85 28.48
N MET A 393 -13.00 2.38 29.61
CA MET A 393 -13.72 1.48 30.52
C MET A 393 -14.92 2.16 31.18
N ASP A 394 -14.82 3.45 31.52
CA ASP A 394 -15.93 4.22 32.07
C ASP A 394 -17.01 4.56 31.03
N SER A 395 -16.64 4.62 29.76
CA SER A 395 -17.53 5.06 28.67
C SER A 395 -18.22 3.93 27.91
N LEU A 396 -17.68 2.72 27.96
CA LEU A 396 -18.14 1.57 27.18
C LEU A 396 -18.32 0.35 28.09
N SER A 397 -19.27 -0.52 27.77
CA SER A 397 -19.40 -1.81 28.45
C SER A 397 -18.23 -2.74 28.12
N ASP A 398 -17.95 -3.69 29.02
CA ASP A 398 -16.91 -4.71 28.81
C ASP A 398 -17.13 -5.49 27.52
N GLU A 399 -18.38 -5.87 27.23
CA GLU A 399 -18.77 -6.55 25.98
C GLU A 399 -18.43 -5.69 24.74
N ARG A 400 -18.66 -4.37 24.85
CA ARG A 400 -18.36 -3.45 23.75
C ARG A 400 -16.85 -3.26 23.55
N LEU A 401 -16.08 -3.20 24.63
CA LEU A 401 -14.62 -3.12 24.59
C LEU A 401 -14.02 -4.41 24.03
N ASP A 402 -14.52 -5.55 24.46
CA ASP A 402 -14.09 -6.84 23.93
C ASP A 402 -14.37 -6.95 22.43
N TYR A 403 -15.57 -6.59 22.00
CA TYR A 403 -15.92 -6.55 20.58
C TYR A 403 -15.02 -5.59 19.77
N LEU A 404 -14.63 -4.44 20.31
CA LEU A 404 -13.86 -3.44 19.58
C LEU A 404 -12.37 -3.75 19.53
N CYS A 405 -11.79 -4.32 20.55
CA CYS A 405 -10.33 -4.44 20.67
C CYS A 405 -9.83 -5.64 21.48
N ALA A 406 -10.71 -6.55 21.93
CA ALA A 406 -10.32 -7.73 22.71
C ALA A 406 -9.32 -7.40 23.86
N GLY A 407 -9.51 -6.26 24.53
CA GLY A 407 -8.62 -5.78 25.59
C GLY A 407 -7.37 -5.05 25.10
N GLU A 408 -7.08 -4.99 23.81
CA GLU A 408 -5.94 -4.26 23.25
C GLU A 408 -6.32 -2.87 22.74
N CYS A 409 -6.73 -2.01 23.63
CA CYS A 409 -7.05 -0.63 23.31
C CYS A 409 -5.79 0.21 23.08
N TYR A 410 -5.93 1.34 22.37
CA TYR A 410 -4.90 2.36 22.37
C TYR A 410 -4.84 3.00 23.78
N ASN A 411 -3.83 2.61 24.55
CA ASN A 411 -3.65 3.00 25.95
C ASN A 411 -2.23 3.54 26.17
N PRO A 412 -1.92 4.77 25.72
CA PRO A 412 -0.57 5.28 25.74
C PRO A 412 -0.07 5.57 27.16
N SER A 413 1.20 5.27 27.40
CA SER A 413 1.95 5.75 28.55
C SER A 413 2.45 7.18 28.33
N ASN A 414 3.26 7.69 29.27
CA ASN A 414 3.98 8.95 29.11
C ASN A 414 5.39 8.75 28.52
N GLU A 415 5.79 7.51 28.27
CA GLU A 415 7.08 7.17 27.70
C GLU A 415 6.97 6.96 26.19
N ARG A 416 8.01 7.39 25.46
CA ARG A 416 8.12 7.17 24.02
C ARG A 416 9.03 6.01 23.69
N ASN A 417 8.74 5.32 22.61
CA ASN A 417 9.66 4.40 21.98
C ASN A 417 10.91 5.12 21.50
N VAL A 418 12.05 4.48 21.59
CA VAL A 418 13.34 5.03 21.18
C VAL A 418 13.39 5.19 19.66
N ILE A 419 13.89 6.33 19.19
CA ILE A 419 14.25 6.51 17.77
C ILE A 419 15.68 6.00 17.60
N GLU A 420 15.85 4.95 16.81
CA GLU A 420 17.16 4.33 16.55
C GLU A 420 17.97 5.13 15.54
N ARG A 421 17.34 5.50 14.43
CA ARG A 421 18.00 6.19 13.32
C ARG A 421 17.03 6.90 12.42
N ILE A 422 17.57 7.80 11.61
CA ILE A 422 16.86 8.43 10.49
C ILE A 422 17.62 8.09 9.21
N GLU A 423 16.90 7.54 8.24
CA GLU A 423 17.40 7.29 6.90
C GLU A 423 16.93 8.41 5.98
N VAL A 424 17.87 8.99 5.24
CA VAL A 424 17.58 9.99 4.21
C VAL A 424 17.65 9.32 2.86
N ILE A 425 16.59 9.46 2.09
CA ILE A 425 16.51 8.98 0.71
C ILE A 425 16.69 10.17 -0.23
N LYS A 426 17.53 9.99 -1.26
CA LYS A 426 17.73 10.96 -2.32
C LYS A 426 17.38 10.37 -3.66
N ILE A 427 16.49 11.02 -4.40
CA ILE A 427 16.10 10.61 -5.75
C ILE A 427 16.40 11.77 -6.70
N THR A 428 17.13 11.47 -7.77
CA THR A 428 17.42 12.45 -8.83
C THR A 428 16.61 12.10 -10.05
N PRO A 429 15.56 12.85 -10.41
CA PRO A 429 14.73 12.52 -11.58
C PRO A 429 15.52 12.49 -12.88
N GLN A 430 15.04 11.68 -13.84
CA GLN A 430 15.64 11.58 -15.18
C GLN A 430 15.86 12.96 -15.83
N ILE A 431 16.99 13.17 -16.46
CA ILE A 431 17.32 14.39 -17.23
C ILE A 431 17.29 14.18 -18.75
N TYR A 432 17.26 12.93 -19.19
CA TYR A 432 17.02 12.56 -20.58
C TYR A 432 16.18 11.29 -20.67
N SER A 433 15.47 11.15 -21.77
CA SER A 433 14.60 9.98 -22.01
C SER A 433 15.44 8.70 -22.10
N GLY A 434 15.04 7.67 -21.32
CA GLY A 434 15.76 6.39 -21.26
C GLY A 434 16.95 6.35 -20.29
N GLU A 435 17.17 7.39 -19.48
CA GLU A 435 18.11 7.29 -18.35
C GLU A 435 17.67 6.20 -17.39
N ALA A 436 18.59 5.32 -17.01
CA ALA A 436 18.30 4.18 -16.14
C ALA A 436 17.82 4.65 -14.75
N ILE A 437 16.71 4.12 -14.27
CA ILE A 437 16.05 4.57 -13.03
C ILE A 437 16.81 4.12 -11.77
N SER A 438 17.25 2.87 -11.71
CA SER A 438 17.83 2.30 -10.48
C SER A 438 18.99 3.15 -9.91
N PRO A 439 19.95 3.67 -10.69
CA PRO A 439 21.01 4.51 -10.15
C PRO A 439 20.58 5.89 -9.67
N LEU A 440 19.36 6.32 -10.02
CA LEU A 440 18.81 7.63 -9.63
C LEU A 440 18.20 7.59 -8.22
N ILE A 441 17.98 6.40 -7.69
CA ILE A 441 17.37 6.17 -6.37
C ILE A 441 18.48 5.74 -5.42
N GLN A 442 18.77 6.58 -4.44
CA GLN A 442 19.75 6.30 -3.38
C GLN A 442 18.99 6.07 -2.08
N ASP A 443 18.86 4.80 -1.69
CA ASP A 443 18.05 4.34 -0.58
C ASP A 443 18.78 3.31 0.30
N PRO A 444 19.23 3.67 1.52
CA PRO A 444 19.35 5.04 1.99
C PRO A 444 20.57 5.77 1.40
N TRP A 445 20.43 7.07 1.13
CA TRP A 445 21.57 7.94 0.77
C TRP A 445 22.45 8.28 1.99
N LEU A 446 21.81 8.57 3.13
CA LEU A 446 22.45 8.79 4.42
C LEU A 446 21.72 8.04 5.52
N THR A 447 22.46 7.54 6.49
CA THR A 447 21.91 7.03 7.74
C THR A 447 22.46 7.88 8.90
N LEU A 448 21.54 8.51 9.61
CA LEU A 448 21.86 9.41 10.72
C LEU A 448 21.47 8.72 12.02
N PRO A 449 22.45 8.36 12.88
CA PRO A 449 22.16 7.72 14.17
C PRO A 449 21.46 8.72 15.10
N CYS A 450 20.53 8.26 15.87
CA CYS A 450 19.90 9.00 16.95
C CYS A 450 20.51 8.62 18.30
N GLN A 451 20.38 9.50 19.29
CA GLN A 451 20.64 9.12 20.68
C GLN A 451 19.55 8.16 21.12
N GLU A 452 19.88 7.21 21.98
CA GLU A 452 18.91 6.22 22.49
C GLU A 452 17.83 6.85 23.38
N THR A 453 17.06 7.76 22.80
CA THR A 453 15.96 8.48 23.44
C THR A 453 14.71 8.45 22.58
N GLY A 454 13.56 8.80 23.15
CA GLY A 454 12.30 8.91 22.42
C GLY A 454 12.22 10.11 21.45
N GLU A 455 13.27 10.94 21.36
CA GLU A 455 13.33 12.08 20.45
C GLU A 455 14.66 12.11 19.71
N CYS A 456 14.64 12.58 18.46
CA CYS A 456 15.81 12.74 17.63
C CYS A 456 15.74 14.04 16.87
N ALA A 457 16.84 14.83 16.89
CA ALA A 457 16.97 16.04 16.10
C ALA A 457 18.35 16.05 15.44
N VAL A 458 18.35 16.09 14.11
CA VAL A 458 19.58 16.05 13.30
C VAL A 458 19.49 17.03 12.13
N GLU A 459 20.65 17.43 11.63
CA GLU A 459 20.77 18.24 10.41
C GLU A 459 21.74 17.59 9.44
N PHE A 460 21.53 17.82 8.15
CA PHE A 460 22.47 17.41 7.11
C PHE A 460 22.49 18.38 5.94
N VAL A 461 23.52 18.28 5.11
CA VAL A 461 23.72 19.10 3.92
C VAL A 461 24.05 18.19 2.75
N ASP A 462 23.40 18.38 1.61
CA ASP A 462 23.86 17.75 0.38
C ASP A 462 25.02 18.54 -0.23
N GLN A 463 26.24 18.08 0.03
CA GLN A 463 27.46 18.73 -0.45
C GLN A 463 27.68 18.58 -1.97
N ASN A 464 26.96 17.63 -2.59
CA ASN A 464 27.10 17.28 -4.01
C ASN A 464 25.82 17.61 -4.80
N PHE A 465 25.07 18.59 -4.36
CA PHE A 465 23.86 19.04 -5.06
C PHE A 465 24.22 19.63 -6.42
N SER A 466 23.84 18.94 -7.50
CA SER A 466 24.24 19.29 -8.88
C SER A 466 23.10 19.21 -9.89
N ARG A 467 21.98 18.62 -9.50
CA ARG A 467 20.77 18.47 -10.32
C ARG A 467 19.51 18.40 -9.46
N ASP A 468 18.35 18.51 -10.10
CA ASP A 468 17.06 18.36 -9.43
C ASP A 468 17.07 17.10 -8.55
N SER A 469 16.59 17.25 -7.35
CA SER A 469 16.59 16.17 -6.37
C SER A 469 15.34 16.23 -5.49
N VAL A 470 14.81 15.05 -5.20
CA VAL A 470 13.76 14.85 -4.20
C VAL A 470 14.42 14.24 -2.96
N TYR A 471 14.09 14.77 -1.80
CA TYR A 471 14.55 14.25 -0.52
C TYR A 471 13.34 13.91 0.33
N TYR A 472 13.42 12.76 0.97
CA TYR A 472 12.51 12.43 2.06
C TYR A 472 13.22 11.56 3.10
N VAL A 473 12.56 11.27 4.20
CA VAL A 473 13.19 10.58 5.33
C VAL A 473 12.32 9.47 5.85
N ARG A 474 12.95 8.39 6.31
CA ARG A 474 12.35 7.36 7.15
C ARG A 474 12.85 7.52 8.57
N VAL A 475 11.95 7.55 9.52
CA VAL A 475 12.26 7.53 10.95
C VAL A 475 12.01 6.12 11.45
N ILE A 476 13.07 5.51 11.96
CA ILE A 476 13.02 4.14 12.48
C ILE A 476 13.07 4.19 13.99
N GLN A 477 12.02 3.72 14.64
CA GLN A 477 11.98 3.51 16.09
C GLN A 477 12.28 2.05 16.43
N GLU A 478 12.58 1.79 17.71
CA GLU A 478 12.70 0.43 18.24
C GLU A 478 11.50 -0.43 17.84
N ALA A 479 11.75 -1.72 17.65
CA ALA A 479 10.68 -2.66 17.30
C ALA A 479 9.64 -2.73 18.42
N THR A 480 8.37 -2.69 18.02
CA THR A 480 7.24 -2.84 18.94
C THR A 480 6.48 -4.12 18.65
N PRO A 481 5.84 -4.75 19.65
CA PRO A 481 4.97 -5.89 19.39
C PRO A 481 3.93 -5.57 18.32
N ALA A 482 3.65 -6.54 17.48
CA ALA A 482 2.50 -6.43 16.58
C ALA A 482 1.22 -6.32 17.42
N ILE A 483 0.23 -5.64 16.88
CA ILE A 483 -1.11 -5.62 17.47
C ILE A 483 -1.58 -7.07 17.64
N ASN A 484 -2.07 -7.40 18.82
CA ASN A 484 -2.40 -8.76 19.26
C ASN A 484 -1.23 -9.74 19.25
N GLY A 485 0.01 -9.24 19.25
CA GLY A 485 1.19 -10.08 19.32
C GLY A 485 1.18 -10.99 20.57
N SER A 486 0.74 -10.47 21.71
CA SER A 486 0.59 -11.23 22.96
C SER A 486 -0.48 -12.34 22.85
N LEU A 487 -1.59 -12.10 22.16
CA LEU A 487 -2.62 -13.13 21.95
C LEU A 487 -2.18 -14.21 20.96
N LEU A 488 -1.34 -13.85 20.00
CA LEU A 488 -0.77 -14.82 19.06
C LEU A 488 0.29 -15.70 19.73
N SER A 489 1.17 -15.12 20.54
CA SER A 489 2.19 -15.86 21.28
C SER A 489 1.62 -16.78 22.35
N GLN A 490 0.49 -16.45 22.96
CA GLN A 490 -0.20 -17.32 23.91
C GLN A 490 -0.87 -18.55 23.28
N ARG A 491 -1.07 -18.55 21.98
CA ARG A 491 -1.65 -19.69 21.25
C ARG A 491 -0.59 -20.67 20.73
N ASP A 492 0.66 -20.28 20.78
CA ASP A 492 1.81 -21.11 20.38
C ASP A 492 2.42 -21.88 21.57
N GLU A 493 1.91 -21.71 22.79
CA GLU A 493 2.19 -22.51 23.99
C GLU A 493 1.05 -23.53 24.25
#